data_de10540702450d27862b4a66813ab960
#
_entry.id   de10540702450d27862b4a66813ab960
#
_cell.length_a   1.000
_cell.length_b   1.000
_cell.length_c   1.000
_cell.angle_alpha   90.00
_cell.angle_beta   90.00
_cell.angle_gamma   90.00
#
_symmetry.space_group_name_H-M   'P 1'
#
loop_
_entity.id
_entity.type
_entity.pdbx_description
1 polymer ?
#
loop_
_entity_poly.entity_id
_entity_poly.type
_entity_poly.pdbx_seq_one_letter_code
_entity_poly.pdbx_strand_id
1 'polypeptide(L)'
;MKKTRIALGFAATLWMLQGCSMGPTSADYDKMTAEVVKSSFQDRDIAKLDRLNQDDANRECAAAEVAGKPIDEKVAKAIEATEMKTIKWPSDGVFLGDWKKGEAVAQSGRGLTWSDDAKVANGGNCYNCHQIDKKEISHGTIGPSLYNYGKLRGVTDPSSSAAKPMVDYTWGKLWNARAYNACSHMPRVGHKGILTEADIKNVMALLLDPKSPVNQ
;
A
#
# COMPACT_ATOMS: atom_id res chain seq x y z
N MET A 1 -73.05 42.57 44.52
CA MET A 1 -71.57 42.72 44.44
C MET A 1 -70.97 41.52 43.73
N LYS A 2 -70.68 41.68 42.40
CA LYS A 2 -70.05 40.57 41.60
C LYS A 2 -68.57 40.81 41.52
N LYS A 3 -67.78 39.85 42.00
CA LYS A 3 -66.32 39.88 41.90
C LYS A 3 -65.88 39.16 40.61
N THR A 4 -65.37 39.94 39.66
CA THR A 4 -64.80 39.48 38.41
C THR A 4 -63.35 39.06 38.69
N ARG A 5 -63.00 37.80 38.46
CA ARG A 5 -61.62 37.29 38.53
C ARG A 5 -61.06 37.33 37.12
N ILE A 6 -59.99 38.12 36.93
CA ILE A 6 -59.21 38.17 35.71
C ILE A 6 -58.13 37.08 35.86
N ALA A 7 -58.16 36.08 34.98
CA ALA A 7 -57.12 35.09 34.88
C ALA A 7 -56.09 35.59 33.86
N LEU A 8 -54.87 35.92 34.33
CA LEU A 8 -53.72 36.16 33.48
C LEU A 8 -53.17 34.81 33.03
N GLY A 9 -53.32 34.49 31.74
CA GLY A 9 -52.67 33.36 31.11
C GLY A 9 -51.21 33.71 30.79
N PHE A 10 -50.26 33.07 31.46
CA PHE A 10 -48.85 33.09 31.09
C PHE A 10 -48.66 32.11 29.93
N ALA A 11 -48.51 32.57 28.71
CA ALA A 11 -48.07 31.79 27.58
C ALA A 11 -46.53 31.73 27.59
N ALA A 12 -46.00 30.65 28.19
CA ALA A 12 -44.57 30.33 28.12
C ALA A 12 -44.25 29.78 26.72
N THR A 13 -43.74 30.59 25.84
CA THR A 13 -43.17 30.16 24.56
C THR A 13 -41.84 29.51 24.81
N LEU A 14 -41.83 28.15 24.82
CA LEU A 14 -40.65 27.34 24.89
C LEU A 14 -39.95 27.38 23.52
N TRP A 15 -39.00 28.26 23.37
CA TRP A 15 -38.07 28.21 22.22
C TRP A 15 -37.14 27.01 22.40
N MET A 16 -37.43 25.90 21.71
CA MET A 16 -36.50 24.82 21.55
C MET A 16 -35.39 25.32 20.63
N LEU A 17 -34.25 25.65 21.21
CA LEU A 17 -32.97 25.77 20.50
C LEU A 17 -32.58 24.38 20.04
N GLN A 18 -33.08 23.97 18.88
CA GLN A 18 -32.50 22.84 18.14
C GLN A 18 -31.17 23.31 17.54
N GLY A 19 -30.15 23.31 18.36
CA GLY A 19 -28.77 23.37 17.90
C GLY A 19 -28.44 22.04 17.23
N CYS A 20 -28.72 21.90 15.93
CA CYS A 20 -28.07 20.88 15.13
C CYS A 20 -26.58 21.20 15.12
N SER A 21 -25.82 20.64 16.05
CA SER A 21 -24.36 20.57 15.88
C SER A 21 -24.12 19.62 14.68
N MET A 22 -24.00 20.19 13.50
CA MET A 22 -23.46 19.44 12.37
C MET A 22 -22.03 19.08 12.76
N GLY A 23 -21.77 17.78 12.88
CA GLY A 23 -20.41 17.27 13.12
C GLY A 23 -19.45 17.76 12.02
N PRO A 24 -18.13 17.63 12.25
CA PRO A 24 -17.15 18.02 11.25
C PRO A 24 -17.42 17.38 9.89
N THR A 25 -17.30 18.16 8.83
CA THR A 25 -17.39 17.67 7.45
C THR A 25 -16.09 16.97 7.04
N SER A 26 -16.09 16.29 5.91
CA SER A 26 -14.85 15.71 5.34
C SER A 26 -13.77 16.78 5.16
N ALA A 27 -14.13 17.97 4.68
CA ALA A 27 -13.20 19.10 4.53
C ALA A 27 -12.62 19.60 5.88
N ASP A 28 -13.42 19.54 6.94
CA ASP A 28 -12.93 19.88 8.29
C ASP A 28 -11.92 18.85 8.79
N TYR A 29 -12.16 17.55 8.55
CA TYR A 29 -11.20 16.49 8.88
C TYR A 29 -9.91 16.60 8.07
N ASP A 30 -9.97 16.93 6.78
CA ASP A 30 -8.80 17.16 5.93
C ASP A 30 -7.95 18.31 6.47
N LYS A 31 -8.60 19.43 6.85
CA LYS A 31 -7.92 20.58 7.47
C LYS A 31 -7.28 20.21 8.81
N MET A 32 -8.02 19.54 9.70
CA MET A 32 -7.50 19.09 10.99
C MET A 32 -6.32 18.14 10.81
N THR A 33 -6.38 17.22 9.84
CA THR A 33 -5.28 16.30 9.52
C THR A 33 -4.05 17.08 9.05
N ALA A 34 -4.21 18.04 8.15
CA ALA A 34 -3.11 18.88 7.67
C ALA A 34 -2.46 19.68 8.81
N GLU A 35 -3.25 20.22 9.73
CA GLU A 35 -2.75 20.94 10.90
C GLU A 35 -1.98 20.03 11.85
N VAL A 36 -2.48 18.82 12.13
CA VAL A 36 -1.79 17.82 12.96
C VAL A 36 -0.49 17.38 12.30
N VAL A 37 -0.49 17.09 11.02
CA VAL A 37 0.73 16.72 10.29
C VAL A 37 1.75 17.84 10.38
N LYS A 38 1.36 19.09 10.10
CA LYS A 38 2.25 20.26 10.14
C LYS A 38 2.82 20.53 11.53
N SER A 39 2.05 20.32 12.59
CA SER A 39 2.47 20.64 13.97
C SER A 39 3.22 19.50 14.65
N SER A 40 2.98 18.24 14.28
CA SER A 40 3.45 17.07 15.01
C SER A 40 4.57 16.31 14.29
N PHE A 41 4.71 16.50 12.98
CA PHE A 41 5.73 15.81 12.18
C PHE A 41 6.78 16.80 11.68
N GLN A 42 7.99 16.30 11.53
CA GLN A 42 9.11 17.07 11.00
C GLN A 42 10.04 16.16 10.19
N ASP A 43 10.78 16.73 9.27
CA ASP A 43 11.85 16.03 8.59
C ASP A 43 12.89 15.54 9.59
N ARG A 44 13.29 14.28 9.48
CA ARG A 44 14.40 13.69 10.26
C ARG A 44 15.27 12.84 9.33
N ASP A 45 16.49 13.29 9.11
CA ASP A 45 17.45 12.64 8.23
C ASP A 45 16.83 12.22 6.89
N ILE A 46 16.78 10.93 6.59
CA ILE A 46 16.19 10.40 5.35
C ILE A 46 14.66 10.31 5.39
N ALA A 47 14.04 10.44 6.56
CA ALA A 47 12.57 10.44 6.68
C ALA A 47 12.03 11.85 6.44
N LYS A 48 11.46 12.09 5.25
CA LYS A 48 10.92 13.37 4.82
C LYS A 48 9.40 13.41 4.90
N LEU A 49 8.84 14.59 5.15
CA LEU A 49 7.40 14.80 5.29
C LEU A 49 6.62 14.53 4.01
N ASP A 50 7.24 14.62 2.85
CA ASP A 50 6.62 14.33 1.56
C ASP A 50 6.07 12.90 1.46
N ARG A 51 6.59 11.97 2.26
CA ARG A 51 6.09 10.60 2.37
C ARG A 51 4.65 10.50 2.94
N LEU A 52 4.20 11.55 3.65
CA LEU A 52 2.85 11.63 4.19
C LEU A 52 1.83 12.10 3.15
N ASN A 53 2.29 12.62 2.01
CA ASN A 53 1.41 13.05 0.94
C ASN A 53 0.76 11.84 0.25
N GLN A 54 -0.55 11.82 0.26
CA GLN A 54 -1.31 10.81 -0.47
C GLN A 54 -1.30 11.13 -1.97
N ASP A 55 -1.04 10.13 -2.79
CA ASP A 55 -1.30 10.20 -4.23
C ASP A 55 -2.78 9.93 -4.54
N ASP A 56 -3.18 10.12 -5.81
CA ASP A 56 -4.57 9.97 -6.24
C ASP A 56 -5.11 8.58 -5.92
N ALA A 57 -4.33 7.52 -6.17
CA ALA A 57 -4.73 6.16 -5.84
C ALA A 57 -4.95 5.95 -4.34
N ASN A 58 -4.12 6.56 -3.48
CA ASN A 58 -4.32 6.50 -2.03
C ASN A 58 -5.63 7.19 -1.62
N ARG A 59 -5.90 8.37 -2.18
CA ARG A 59 -7.13 9.13 -1.84
C ARG A 59 -8.39 8.39 -2.25
N GLU A 60 -8.44 7.90 -3.49
CA GLU A 60 -9.60 7.17 -4.02
C GLU A 60 -9.87 5.87 -3.25
N CYS A 61 -8.82 5.09 -2.96
CA CYS A 61 -8.96 3.86 -2.19
C CYS A 61 -9.38 4.13 -0.74
N ALA A 62 -8.78 5.13 -0.08
CA ALA A 62 -9.17 5.50 1.28
C ALA A 62 -10.61 6.02 1.35
N ALA A 63 -11.04 6.82 0.38
CA ALA A 63 -12.42 7.32 0.32
C ALA A 63 -13.44 6.18 0.17
N ALA A 64 -13.13 5.17 -0.67
CA ALA A 64 -13.96 3.99 -0.84
C ALA A 64 -14.06 3.17 0.45
N GLU A 65 -12.93 2.97 1.14
CA GLU A 65 -12.86 2.24 2.41
C GLU A 65 -13.65 2.94 3.52
N VAL A 66 -13.48 4.25 3.68
CA VAL A 66 -14.25 5.06 4.65
C VAL A 66 -15.75 5.01 4.35
N ALA A 67 -16.12 5.00 3.07
CA ALA A 67 -17.52 4.86 2.66
C ALA A 67 -18.10 3.44 2.85
N GLY A 68 -17.27 2.46 3.24
CA GLY A 68 -17.67 1.06 3.36
C GLY A 68 -18.12 0.44 2.04
N LYS A 69 -17.61 0.91 0.92
CA LYS A 69 -17.99 0.49 -0.44
C LYS A 69 -16.73 0.12 -1.24
N PRO A 70 -16.84 -0.85 -2.17
CA PRO A 70 -15.75 -1.08 -3.11
C PRO A 70 -15.52 0.19 -3.96
N ILE A 71 -14.28 0.39 -4.39
CA ILE A 71 -13.94 1.46 -5.35
C ILE A 71 -14.74 1.25 -6.65
N ASP A 72 -15.17 2.35 -7.27
CA ASP A 72 -15.82 2.30 -8.58
C ASP A 72 -14.90 1.62 -9.62
N GLU A 73 -15.46 0.73 -10.43
CA GLU A 73 -14.69 -0.10 -11.37
C GLU A 73 -13.97 0.75 -12.43
N LYS A 74 -14.57 1.86 -12.89
CA LYS A 74 -13.95 2.75 -13.88
C LYS A 74 -12.77 3.50 -13.27
N VAL A 75 -12.94 3.93 -12.00
CA VAL A 75 -11.87 4.60 -11.24
C VAL A 75 -10.73 3.61 -11.00
N ALA A 76 -11.02 2.38 -10.56
CA ALA A 76 -10.02 1.34 -10.36
C ALA A 76 -9.22 1.06 -11.65
N LYS A 77 -9.89 0.86 -12.77
CA LYS A 77 -9.24 0.64 -14.08
C LYS A 77 -8.40 1.83 -14.54
N ALA A 78 -8.84 3.06 -14.27
CA ALA A 78 -8.08 4.26 -14.60
C ALA A 78 -6.80 4.36 -13.76
N ILE A 79 -6.87 4.02 -12.47
CA ILE A 79 -5.70 3.93 -11.59
C ILE A 79 -4.74 2.86 -12.13
N GLU A 80 -5.21 1.63 -12.35
CA GLU A 80 -4.39 0.52 -12.85
C GLU A 80 -3.68 0.89 -14.16
N ALA A 81 -4.40 1.49 -15.10
CA ALA A 81 -3.82 1.94 -16.38
C ALA A 81 -2.77 3.04 -16.21
N THR A 82 -2.94 3.92 -15.25
CA THR A 82 -1.97 4.98 -14.93
C THR A 82 -0.74 4.39 -14.25
N GLU A 83 -0.94 3.53 -13.26
CA GLU A 83 0.12 2.88 -12.51
C GLU A 83 0.93 1.89 -13.39
N MET A 84 0.29 1.24 -14.36
CA MET A 84 0.96 0.38 -15.34
C MET A 84 2.04 1.13 -16.13
N LYS A 85 1.80 2.39 -16.48
CA LYS A 85 2.77 3.23 -17.20
C LYS A 85 4.00 3.59 -16.37
N THR A 86 3.95 3.41 -15.06
CA THR A 86 5.06 3.71 -14.15
C THR A 86 6.05 2.55 -14.01
N ILE A 87 5.71 1.36 -14.52
CA ILE A 87 6.59 0.20 -14.47
C ILE A 87 7.78 0.44 -15.37
N LYS A 88 8.98 0.39 -14.79
CA LYS A 88 10.24 0.37 -15.53
C LYS A 88 10.68 -1.08 -15.71
N TRP A 89 10.81 -1.49 -16.93
CA TRP A 89 11.28 -2.83 -17.29
C TRP A 89 12.81 -2.86 -17.32
N PRO A 90 13.46 -4.02 -17.06
CA PRO A 90 14.91 -4.11 -17.13
C PRO A 90 15.42 -3.73 -18.52
N SER A 91 16.34 -2.77 -18.59
CA SER A 91 16.87 -2.29 -19.89
C SER A 91 17.73 -3.32 -20.60
N ASP A 92 18.33 -4.25 -19.85
CA ASP A 92 19.15 -5.36 -20.34
C ASP A 92 18.34 -6.64 -20.65
N GLY A 93 17.02 -6.61 -20.43
CA GLY A 93 16.14 -7.76 -20.59
C GLY A 93 16.36 -8.89 -19.57
N VAL A 94 17.22 -8.70 -18.57
CA VAL A 94 17.53 -9.69 -17.55
C VAL A 94 16.64 -9.47 -16.34
N PHE A 95 15.75 -10.40 -16.05
CA PHE A 95 14.77 -10.31 -14.97
C PHE A 95 15.21 -10.98 -13.67
N LEU A 96 16.09 -11.96 -13.72
CA LEU A 96 16.50 -12.74 -12.56
C LEU A 96 17.94 -12.43 -12.15
N GLY A 97 18.14 -12.25 -10.86
CA GLY A 97 19.47 -12.10 -10.23
C GLY A 97 19.88 -13.36 -9.45
N ASP A 98 20.27 -13.15 -8.20
CA ASP A 98 20.72 -14.19 -7.26
C ASP A 98 19.63 -14.42 -6.20
N TRP A 99 19.07 -15.62 -6.14
CA TRP A 99 18.02 -15.96 -5.18
C TRP A 99 18.48 -15.87 -3.71
N LYS A 100 19.78 -16.12 -3.41
CA LYS A 100 20.31 -15.97 -2.04
C LYS A 100 20.30 -14.52 -1.58
N LYS A 101 20.64 -13.61 -2.48
CA LYS A 101 20.51 -12.17 -2.23
C LYS A 101 19.03 -11.77 -2.15
N GLY A 102 18.19 -12.38 -2.97
CA GLY A 102 16.74 -12.20 -2.92
C GLY A 102 16.13 -12.57 -1.58
N GLU A 103 16.57 -13.68 -0.99
CA GLU A 103 16.16 -14.10 0.35
C GLU A 103 16.57 -13.06 1.41
N ALA A 104 17.82 -12.59 1.37
CA ALA A 104 18.29 -11.55 2.29
C ALA A 104 17.46 -10.24 2.18
N VAL A 105 17.10 -9.85 0.95
CA VAL A 105 16.21 -8.69 0.71
C VAL A 105 14.81 -8.94 1.25
N ALA A 106 14.26 -10.14 1.03
CA ALA A 106 12.90 -10.49 1.45
C ALA A 106 12.74 -10.54 2.96
N GLN A 107 13.76 -11.01 3.68
CA GLN A 107 13.77 -11.09 5.15
C GLN A 107 14.04 -9.74 5.83
N SER A 108 14.83 -8.86 5.21
CA SER A 108 15.22 -7.61 5.82
C SER A 108 14.06 -6.62 5.87
N GLY A 109 13.70 -6.17 7.08
CA GLY A 109 12.79 -5.05 7.31
C GLY A 109 13.49 -3.68 7.43
N ARG A 110 14.80 -3.62 7.16
CA ARG A 110 15.60 -2.41 7.31
C ARG A 110 15.30 -1.40 6.21
N GLY A 111 15.38 -0.15 6.57
CA GLY A 111 15.43 0.97 5.64
C GLY A 111 14.26 1.94 5.78
N LEU A 112 14.48 3.16 5.28
CA LEU A 112 13.52 4.26 5.21
C LEU A 112 13.07 4.82 6.56
N THR A 113 13.66 4.42 7.68
CA THR A 113 13.42 5.08 8.97
C THR A 113 14.41 6.23 9.17
N TRP A 114 14.07 7.14 10.08
CA TRP A 114 14.92 8.30 10.39
C TRP A 114 16.29 7.92 10.98
N SER A 115 16.44 6.71 11.50
CA SER A 115 17.68 6.19 12.08
C SER A 115 18.52 5.37 11.12
N ASP A 116 18.02 5.11 9.91
CA ASP A 116 18.76 4.33 8.91
C ASP A 116 19.78 5.20 8.16
N ASP A 117 20.91 4.57 7.79
CA ASP A 117 21.88 5.19 6.91
C ASP A 117 21.39 5.09 5.45
N ALA A 118 21.31 6.24 4.78
CA ALA A 118 20.91 6.35 3.38
C ALA A 118 21.82 5.56 2.41
N LYS A 119 23.06 5.22 2.83
CA LYS A 119 24.02 4.45 2.02
C LYS A 119 23.82 2.95 2.11
N VAL A 120 23.00 2.48 3.06
CA VAL A 120 22.75 1.06 3.25
C VAL A 120 21.50 0.67 2.49
N ALA A 121 21.56 -0.46 1.77
CA ALA A 121 20.43 -0.97 1.02
C ALA A 121 19.21 -1.25 1.90
N ASN A 122 18.04 -0.91 1.40
CA ASN A 122 16.78 -1.22 2.05
C ASN A 122 16.44 -2.71 1.89
N GLY A 123 15.66 -3.23 2.83
CA GLY A 123 15.00 -4.53 2.69
C GLY A 123 13.60 -4.41 2.11
N GLY A 124 13.08 -5.54 1.65
CA GLY A 124 11.72 -5.64 1.12
C GLY A 124 10.67 -5.97 2.17
N ASN A 125 11.10 -6.55 3.31
CA ASN A 125 10.24 -6.97 4.41
C ASN A 125 9.06 -7.87 3.98
N CYS A 126 9.30 -8.73 2.99
CA CYS A 126 8.25 -9.49 2.32
C CYS A 126 7.57 -10.51 3.24
N TYR A 127 8.33 -11.07 4.19
CA TYR A 127 7.83 -12.03 5.18
C TYR A 127 6.82 -11.44 6.18
N ASN A 128 6.78 -10.13 6.36
CA ASN A 128 5.73 -9.50 7.16
C ASN A 128 4.32 -9.70 6.58
N CYS A 129 4.23 -10.00 5.30
CA CYS A 129 2.95 -10.18 4.61
C CYS A 129 2.78 -11.57 3.99
N HIS A 130 3.88 -12.23 3.61
CA HIS A 130 3.86 -13.47 2.83
C HIS A 130 4.65 -14.59 3.50
N GLN A 131 4.14 -15.81 3.45
CA GLN A 131 4.96 -17.00 3.54
C GLN A 131 5.75 -17.15 2.22
N ILE A 132 7.06 -17.35 2.27
CA ILE A 132 7.91 -17.48 1.08
C ILE A 132 8.68 -18.81 1.15
N ASP A 133 9.71 -18.91 2.00
CA ASP A 133 10.40 -20.19 2.24
C ASP A 133 9.63 -21.02 3.29
N LYS A 134 9.51 -22.32 3.05
CA LYS A 134 8.84 -23.25 3.96
C LYS A 134 9.56 -23.37 5.32
N LYS A 135 10.86 -23.12 5.35
CA LYS A 135 11.66 -23.18 6.58
C LYS A 135 11.45 -21.97 7.49
N GLU A 136 10.99 -20.85 6.95
CA GLU A 136 10.69 -19.67 7.73
C GLU A 136 9.32 -19.81 8.37
N ILE A 137 9.32 -19.94 9.70
CA ILE A 137 8.11 -20.15 10.50
C ILE A 137 7.45 -18.85 10.94
N SER A 138 8.15 -17.72 10.84
CA SER A 138 7.66 -16.40 11.23
C SER A 138 7.32 -15.58 10.00
N HIS A 139 6.05 -15.55 9.63
CA HIS A 139 5.56 -14.79 8.50
C HIS A 139 4.14 -14.26 8.74
N GLY A 140 3.79 -13.16 8.05
CA GLY A 140 2.43 -12.65 8.02
C GLY A 140 1.54 -13.38 7.01
N THR A 141 0.24 -13.14 7.15
CA THR A 141 -0.81 -13.74 6.31
C THR A 141 -1.66 -12.70 5.59
N ILE A 142 -1.20 -11.44 5.56
CA ILE A 142 -1.88 -10.34 4.85
C ILE A 142 -1.86 -10.59 3.35
N GLY A 143 -0.73 -11.07 2.83
CA GLY A 143 -0.59 -11.49 1.44
C GLY A 143 -0.76 -13.01 1.27
N PRO A 144 -1.00 -13.50 0.06
CA PRO A 144 -1.05 -14.93 -0.22
C PRO A 144 0.31 -15.59 0.00
N SER A 145 0.32 -16.89 0.32
CA SER A 145 1.57 -17.66 0.35
C SER A 145 2.23 -17.64 -1.03
N LEU A 146 3.53 -17.37 -1.04
CA LEU A 146 4.40 -17.40 -2.21
C LEU A 146 5.25 -18.69 -2.25
N TYR A 147 5.04 -19.61 -1.31
CA TYR A 147 5.71 -20.91 -1.34
C TYR A 147 5.37 -21.67 -2.63
N ASN A 148 6.36 -22.25 -3.27
CA ASN A 148 6.26 -22.86 -4.59
C ASN A 148 5.77 -21.90 -5.69
N TYR A 149 6.05 -20.61 -5.57
CA TYR A 149 5.48 -19.59 -6.46
C TYR A 149 5.73 -19.87 -7.93
N GLY A 150 6.97 -20.10 -8.33
CA GLY A 150 7.33 -20.45 -9.71
C GLY A 150 6.83 -21.84 -10.11
N LYS A 151 7.00 -22.83 -9.24
CA LYS A 151 6.60 -24.21 -9.46
C LYS A 151 5.10 -24.36 -9.71
N LEU A 152 4.26 -23.75 -8.86
CA LEU A 152 2.79 -23.78 -8.99
C LEU A 152 2.29 -23.04 -10.24
N ARG A 153 3.10 -22.18 -10.83
CA ARG A 153 2.80 -21.44 -12.06
C ARG A 153 3.46 -22.00 -13.30
N GLY A 154 4.05 -23.21 -13.18
CA GLY A 154 4.65 -23.92 -14.29
C GLY A 154 5.94 -23.29 -14.82
N VAL A 155 6.61 -22.46 -14.05
CA VAL A 155 7.89 -21.84 -14.42
C VAL A 155 9.01 -22.85 -14.18
N THR A 156 9.34 -23.64 -15.19
CA THR A 156 10.46 -24.59 -15.17
C THR A 156 11.77 -23.99 -15.70
N ASP A 157 11.64 -23.03 -16.61
CA ASP A 157 12.72 -22.21 -17.13
C ASP A 157 12.24 -20.76 -17.28
N PRO A 158 12.66 -19.87 -16.36
CA PRO A 158 12.26 -18.46 -16.39
C PRO A 158 12.71 -17.71 -17.65
N SER A 159 13.68 -18.21 -18.39
CA SER A 159 14.18 -17.61 -19.64
C SER A 159 13.35 -18.01 -20.85
N SER A 160 12.48 -18.99 -20.73
CA SER A 160 11.65 -19.47 -21.85
C SER A 160 10.56 -18.47 -22.22
N SER A 161 10.17 -18.49 -23.48
CA SER A 161 9.03 -17.70 -23.98
C SER A 161 7.70 -18.08 -23.30
N ALA A 162 7.56 -19.33 -22.88
CA ALA A 162 6.38 -19.82 -22.15
C ALA A 162 6.28 -19.21 -20.74
N ALA A 163 7.39 -18.93 -20.06
CA ALA A 163 7.42 -18.31 -18.75
C ALA A 163 7.26 -16.78 -18.80
N LYS A 164 7.50 -16.16 -19.97
CA LYS A 164 7.53 -14.70 -20.10
C LYS A 164 6.30 -13.98 -19.51
N PRO A 165 5.05 -14.41 -19.70
CA PRO A 165 3.91 -13.73 -19.11
C PRO A 165 3.94 -13.72 -17.58
N MET A 166 4.44 -14.79 -16.95
CA MET A 166 4.57 -14.89 -15.51
C MET A 166 5.75 -14.05 -14.99
N VAL A 167 6.86 -14.03 -15.71
CA VAL A 167 8.01 -13.19 -15.40
C VAL A 167 7.63 -11.71 -15.47
N ASP A 168 6.97 -11.29 -16.53
CA ASP A 168 6.49 -9.91 -16.70
C ASP A 168 5.49 -9.54 -15.58
N TYR A 169 4.50 -10.39 -15.31
CA TYR A 169 3.55 -10.16 -14.23
C TYR A 169 4.23 -10.00 -12.87
N THR A 170 5.16 -10.90 -12.56
CA THR A 170 5.86 -10.89 -11.26
C THR A 170 6.72 -9.64 -11.10
N TRP A 171 7.45 -9.27 -12.15
CA TRP A 171 8.21 -8.02 -12.18
C TRP A 171 7.32 -6.81 -11.95
N GLY A 172 6.29 -6.67 -12.76
CA GLY A 172 5.38 -5.55 -12.67
C GLY A 172 4.68 -5.47 -11.31
N LYS A 173 4.30 -6.61 -10.73
CA LYS A 173 3.67 -6.69 -9.41
C LYS A 173 4.61 -6.25 -8.29
N LEU A 174 5.89 -6.60 -8.36
CA LEU A 174 6.93 -6.12 -7.44
C LEU A 174 7.20 -4.64 -7.67
N TRP A 175 7.33 -4.23 -8.93
CA TRP A 175 7.60 -2.84 -9.25
C TRP A 175 6.49 -1.91 -8.75
N ASN A 176 5.25 -2.19 -9.14
CA ASN A 176 4.08 -1.41 -8.74
C ASN A 176 2.82 -2.29 -8.66
N ALA A 177 2.50 -2.76 -7.48
CA ALA A 177 1.37 -3.64 -7.24
C ALA A 177 0.02 -3.05 -7.67
N ARG A 178 -0.12 -1.72 -7.69
CA ARG A 178 -1.35 -1.03 -8.09
C ARG A 178 -1.62 -1.05 -9.59
N ALA A 179 -0.64 -1.37 -10.40
CA ALA A 179 -0.82 -1.65 -11.82
C ALA A 179 -1.72 -2.87 -12.08
N TYR A 180 -1.91 -3.74 -11.08
CA TYR A 180 -2.70 -4.98 -11.18
C TYR A 180 -3.87 -5.04 -10.19
N ASN A 181 -3.92 -4.14 -9.26
CA ASN A 181 -5.01 -3.97 -8.29
C ASN A 181 -4.91 -2.56 -7.70
N ALA A 182 -5.81 -1.68 -8.09
CA ALA A 182 -5.81 -0.26 -7.76
C ALA A 182 -5.60 0.02 -6.26
N CYS A 183 -6.27 -0.75 -5.40
CA CYS A 183 -6.21 -0.59 -3.94
C CYS A 183 -5.33 -1.64 -3.25
N SER A 184 -4.32 -2.17 -3.94
CA SER A 184 -3.39 -3.10 -3.34
C SER A 184 -2.63 -2.48 -2.16
N HIS A 185 -2.60 -3.18 -1.02
CA HIS A 185 -1.79 -2.82 0.14
C HIS A 185 -0.33 -3.27 0.00
N MET A 186 0.01 -4.07 -1.01
CA MET A 186 1.38 -4.48 -1.28
C MET A 186 2.23 -3.24 -1.61
N PRO A 187 3.40 -3.05 -0.97
CA PRO A 187 4.29 -1.92 -1.25
C PRO A 187 4.71 -1.86 -2.72
N ARG A 188 4.78 -0.66 -3.27
CA ARG A 188 5.22 -0.38 -4.65
C ARG A 188 6.74 -0.22 -4.67
N VAL A 189 7.47 -1.31 -4.41
CA VAL A 189 8.89 -1.25 -4.02
C VAL A 189 9.80 -0.64 -5.09
N GLY A 190 9.52 -0.89 -6.37
CA GLY A 190 10.27 -0.27 -7.48
C GLY A 190 9.82 1.16 -7.74
N HIS A 191 8.50 1.40 -7.84
CA HIS A 191 7.92 2.71 -8.13
C HIS A 191 8.30 3.77 -7.09
N LYS A 192 8.34 3.40 -5.81
CA LYS A 192 8.70 4.30 -4.71
C LYS A 192 10.21 4.32 -4.40
N GLY A 193 11.03 3.63 -5.19
CA GLY A 193 12.47 3.60 -5.00
C GLY A 193 12.90 2.95 -3.68
N ILE A 194 12.09 2.05 -3.13
CA ILE A 194 12.40 1.31 -1.90
C ILE A 194 13.50 0.29 -2.18
N LEU A 195 13.34 -0.47 -3.25
CA LEU A 195 14.32 -1.45 -3.74
C LEU A 195 14.92 -0.96 -5.07
N THR A 196 16.19 -1.26 -5.27
CA THR A 196 16.86 -1.05 -6.55
C THR A 196 16.41 -2.09 -7.58
N GLU A 197 16.68 -1.84 -8.86
CA GLU A 197 16.45 -2.83 -9.93
C GLU A 197 17.16 -4.15 -9.64
N ALA A 198 18.40 -4.09 -9.13
CA ALA A 198 19.17 -5.27 -8.78
C ALA A 198 18.52 -6.06 -7.62
N ASP A 199 17.99 -5.39 -6.62
CA ASP A 199 17.27 -6.06 -5.52
C ASP A 199 15.99 -6.73 -6.02
N ILE A 200 15.24 -6.08 -6.91
CA ILE A 200 14.04 -6.67 -7.52
C ILE A 200 14.43 -7.89 -8.35
N LYS A 201 15.50 -7.84 -9.16
CA LYS A 201 16.02 -9.02 -9.89
C LYS A 201 16.36 -10.18 -8.96
N ASN A 202 16.94 -9.88 -7.79
CA ASN A 202 17.27 -10.89 -6.78
C ASN A 202 16.00 -11.53 -6.19
N VAL A 203 14.98 -10.72 -5.85
CA VAL A 203 13.68 -11.22 -5.38
C VAL A 203 12.95 -12.02 -6.47
N MET A 204 13.03 -11.59 -7.73
CA MET A 204 12.53 -12.36 -8.87
C MET A 204 13.16 -13.75 -8.94
N ALA A 205 14.49 -13.85 -8.75
CA ALA A 205 15.18 -15.14 -8.70
C ALA A 205 14.72 -15.99 -7.50
N LEU A 206 14.52 -15.37 -6.33
CA LEU A 206 13.98 -16.09 -5.18
C LEU A 206 12.62 -16.75 -5.49
N LEU A 207 11.74 -16.03 -6.19
CA LEU A 207 10.37 -16.49 -6.46
C LEU A 207 10.29 -17.44 -7.68
N LEU A 208 11.12 -17.26 -8.69
CA LEU A 208 10.95 -17.91 -9.99
C LEU A 208 12.06 -18.90 -10.37
N ASP A 209 13.26 -18.81 -9.76
CA ASP A 209 14.33 -19.76 -10.08
C ASP A 209 13.95 -21.15 -9.55
N PRO A 210 13.92 -22.20 -10.42
CA PRO A 210 13.67 -23.57 -9.97
C PRO A 210 14.65 -24.09 -8.92
N LYS A 211 15.86 -23.50 -8.82
CA LYS A 211 16.88 -23.84 -7.82
C LYS A 211 16.69 -23.13 -6.49
N SER A 212 15.79 -22.15 -6.44
CA SER A 212 15.46 -21.47 -5.20
C SER A 212 14.78 -22.44 -4.22
N PRO A 213 15.07 -22.35 -2.90
CA PRO A 213 14.41 -23.19 -1.90
C PRO A 213 12.89 -22.99 -1.84
N VAL A 214 12.42 -21.86 -2.33
CA VAL A 214 10.99 -21.55 -2.45
C VAL A 214 10.28 -22.52 -3.41
N ASN A 215 10.98 -23.04 -4.41
CA ASN A 215 10.43 -23.90 -5.47
C ASN A 215 10.84 -25.38 -5.35
N GLN A 216 11.44 -25.78 -4.23
CA GLN A 216 11.90 -27.16 -3.98
C GLN A 216 10.84 -28.05 -3.34
#